data_3ebe45247cfefde813aed4f870d2a190
#
_entry.id   3ebe45247cfefde813aed4f870d2a190
#
_cell.length_a   1.000
_cell.length_b   1.000
_cell.length_c   1.000
_cell.angle_alpha   90.00
_cell.angle_beta   90.00
_cell.angle_gamma   90.00
#
_symmetry.space_group_name_H-M   'P 1'
#
loop_
_entity.id
_entity.type
_entity.pdbx_description
1 polymer ?
#
loop_
_entity_poly.entity_id
_entity_poly.type
_entity_poly.pdbx_seq_one_letter_code
_entity_poly.pdbx_strand_id
1 'polypeptide(L)'
;MQTQNTPFPLQQIIDEFGFEGEYIGYRVSNDGHINNTFVLDFKNADGSSTSYLVQLINTNVFKNPDELMENIVGVTGYLRNIVIERGGDPERECLRVFFTKDGKPYFKTENGKCWRCYNFITGAHACQSIDDPKTFFNAAKAFGTFQCLLADYPSSTLHETIPNFHNTRSRFADFKKAVGDDLKGRAAGVQEEIDFVLSREGDTGILVDMLSNGELPLRVTHNDTKLNNVMFDNKTDEGICVIDLDTVMPGLSLYDFGDSIRFGASTAAEDEKDLDKVNFDIELYKVYTEGYLSAAGKSLTDAEIEYLPFSSKLMTLECGMRFLGDYLNGDTYFRIDYPEHNLVRARTQFKLVEDMEKQMDEMKKATQEIYAKVCK
;
A
#
# COMPACT_ATOMS: atom_id res chain seq x y z
N MET A 1 -2.71 -22.63 -32.09
CA MET A 1 -3.09 -21.37 -31.46
C MET A 1 -4.36 -21.59 -30.62
N GLN A 2 -4.21 -21.76 -29.29
CA GLN A 2 -5.35 -22.00 -28.38
C GLN A 2 -5.72 -20.69 -27.70
N THR A 3 -6.37 -19.76 -28.41
CA THR A 3 -6.87 -18.49 -27.85
C THR A 3 -8.36 -18.54 -27.48
N GLN A 4 -9.04 -19.68 -27.66
CA GLN A 4 -10.51 -19.72 -27.63
C GLN A 4 -11.15 -19.89 -26.24
N ASN A 5 -10.38 -19.99 -25.13
CA ASN A 5 -10.97 -20.20 -23.79
C ASN A 5 -10.25 -19.48 -22.65
N THR A 6 -9.69 -18.28 -22.91
CA THR A 6 -9.11 -17.47 -21.83
C THR A 6 -10.23 -16.69 -21.08
N PRO A 7 -10.11 -16.52 -19.74
CA PRO A 7 -11.09 -15.77 -18.95
C PRO A 7 -11.06 -14.25 -19.20
N PHE A 8 -10.27 -13.79 -20.17
CA PHE A 8 -10.04 -12.38 -20.50
C PHE A 8 -9.80 -12.20 -22.01
N PRO A 9 -9.90 -10.98 -22.57
CA PRO A 9 -9.81 -10.72 -24.01
C PRO A 9 -8.33 -10.73 -24.49
N LEU A 10 -7.66 -11.88 -24.37
CA LEU A 10 -6.22 -12.06 -24.62
C LEU A 10 -5.77 -11.50 -25.96
N GLN A 11 -6.46 -11.89 -27.06
CA GLN A 11 -6.04 -11.46 -28.39
C GLN A 11 -6.15 -9.94 -28.56
N GLN A 12 -7.21 -9.33 -28.05
CA GLN A 12 -7.36 -7.86 -28.10
C GLN A 12 -6.25 -7.16 -27.31
N ILE A 13 -5.89 -7.68 -26.14
CA ILE A 13 -4.79 -7.14 -25.33
C ILE A 13 -3.46 -7.24 -26.07
N ILE A 14 -3.16 -8.40 -26.68
CA ILE A 14 -1.93 -8.60 -27.46
C ILE A 14 -1.89 -7.61 -28.63
N ASP A 15 -3.01 -7.48 -29.34
CA ASP A 15 -3.09 -6.60 -30.52
C ASP A 15 -2.96 -5.11 -30.13
N GLU A 16 -3.53 -4.70 -29.02
CA GLU A 16 -3.52 -3.30 -28.58
C GLU A 16 -2.16 -2.86 -28.02
N PHE A 17 -1.52 -3.67 -27.18
CA PHE A 17 -0.23 -3.31 -26.59
C PHE A 17 0.95 -3.61 -27.51
N GLY A 18 0.78 -4.47 -28.53
CA GLY A 18 1.81 -4.77 -29.51
C GLY A 18 3.06 -5.40 -28.89
N PHE A 19 2.87 -6.39 -28.02
CA PHE A 19 3.98 -7.10 -27.37
C PHE A 19 4.96 -7.71 -28.36
N GLU A 20 6.25 -7.66 -28.02
CA GLU A 20 7.31 -8.28 -28.82
C GLU A 20 7.35 -9.79 -28.59
N GLY A 21 7.71 -10.54 -29.65
CA GLY A 21 7.87 -11.99 -29.59
C GLY A 21 6.61 -12.78 -29.95
N GLU A 22 6.74 -14.12 -29.90
CA GLU A 22 5.65 -15.06 -30.09
C GLU A 22 5.01 -15.43 -28.75
N TYR A 23 3.69 -15.25 -28.63
CA TYR A 23 2.96 -15.63 -27.43
C TYR A 23 3.06 -17.14 -27.17
N ILE A 24 3.49 -17.54 -25.97
CA ILE A 24 3.67 -18.94 -25.58
C ILE A 24 2.72 -19.40 -24.47
N GLY A 25 2.17 -18.48 -23.67
CA GLY A 25 1.23 -18.85 -22.61
C GLY A 25 0.94 -17.74 -21.63
N TYR A 26 0.04 -18.01 -20.67
CA TYR A 26 -0.22 -17.12 -19.54
C TYR A 26 -0.34 -17.89 -18.23
N ARG A 27 -0.12 -17.20 -17.13
CA ARG A 27 -0.40 -17.66 -15.77
C ARG A 27 -1.19 -16.61 -15.00
N VAL A 28 -2.05 -17.06 -14.09
CA VAL A 28 -2.79 -16.18 -13.18
C VAL A 28 -1.89 -15.88 -11.99
N SER A 29 -1.75 -14.61 -11.62
CA SER A 29 -1.16 -14.22 -10.33
C SER A 29 -2.28 -14.05 -9.32
N ASN A 30 -2.18 -14.76 -8.20
CA ASN A 30 -3.14 -14.70 -7.11
C ASN A 30 -2.68 -13.77 -5.97
N ASP A 31 -1.58 -13.06 -6.17
CA ASP A 31 -0.94 -12.24 -5.12
C ASP A 31 -1.63 -10.89 -4.89
N GLY A 32 -2.52 -10.47 -5.81
CA GLY A 32 -3.29 -9.22 -5.69
C GLY A 32 -4.73 -9.45 -5.22
N HIS A 33 -5.24 -8.60 -4.33
CA HIS A 33 -6.60 -8.74 -3.78
C HIS A 33 -7.65 -7.87 -4.49
N ILE A 34 -7.24 -6.82 -5.21
CA ILE A 34 -8.15 -5.83 -5.81
C ILE A 34 -8.29 -6.03 -7.32
N ASN A 35 -7.19 -6.23 -8.04
CA ASN A 35 -7.15 -6.37 -9.49
C ASN A 35 -6.96 -7.84 -9.91
N ASN A 36 -7.58 -8.23 -11.02
CA ASN A 36 -7.26 -9.52 -11.64
C ASN A 36 -5.96 -9.41 -12.42
N THR A 37 -4.95 -10.18 -12.04
CA THR A 37 -3.59 -10.10 -12.57
C THR A 37 -3.22 -11.35 -13.35
N PHE A 38 -2.64 -11.14 -14.53
CA PHE A 38 -2.17 -12.19 -15.43
C PHE A 38 -0.75 -11.87 -15.86
N VAL A 39 0.09 -12.89 -16.01
CA VAL A 39 1.41 -12.75 -16.62
C VAL A 39 1.38 -13.44 -17.97
N LEU A 40 1.69 -12.70 -19.04
CA LEU A 40 1.77 -13.21 -20.40
C LEU A 40 3.22 -13.47 -20.74
N ASP A 41 3.53 -14.66 -21.23
CA ASP A 41 4.88 -15.08 -21.60
C ASP A 41 5.03 -15.10 -23.13
N PHE A 42 6.15 -14.53 -23.63
CA PHE A 42 6.50 -14.43 -25.03
C PHE A 42 7.90 -14.97 -25.28
N LYS A 43 8.11 -15.61 -26.43
CA LYS A 43 9.41 -16.06 -26.89
C LYS A 43 9.94 -15.11 -27.97
N ASN A 44 11.12 -14.56 -27.73
CA ASN A 44 11.78 -13.63 -28.63
C ASN A 44 12.49 -14.37 -29.79
N ALA A 45 12.82 -13.66 -30.86
CA ALA A 45 13.49 -14.21 -32.02
C ALA A 45 14.91 -14.76 -31.72
N ASP A 46 15.57 -14.24 -30.68
CA ASP A 46 16.87 -14.69 -30.18
C ASP A 46 16.79 -15.90 -29.25
N GLY A 47 15.57 -16.44 -29.01
CA GLY A 47 15.31 -17.57 -28.13
C GLY A 47 15.14 -17.21 -26.63
N SER A 48 15.34 -15.97 -26.25
CA SER A 48 15.02 -15.48 -24.90
C SER A 48 13.50 -15.41 -24.65
N SER A 49 13.09 -15.19 -23.41
CA SER A 49 11.67 -15.02 -23.06
C SER A 49 11.46 -13.68 -22.37
N THR A 50 10.38 -13.02 -22.74
CA THR A 50 9.89 -11.80 -22.09
C THR A 50 8.53 -12.06 -21.47
N SER A 51 8.30 -11.57 -20.25
CA SER A 51 7.00 -11.65 -19.58
C SER A 51 6.45 -10.25 -19.36
N TYR A 52 5.13 -10.11 -19.52
CA TYR A 52 4.38 -8.88 -19.30
C TYR A 52 3.31 -9.12 -18.25
N LEU A 53 3.15 -8.18 -17.31
CA LEU A 53 2.14 -8.25 -16.28
C LEU A 53 0.93 -7.43 -16.73
N VAL A 54 -0.20 -8.11 -16.95
CA VAL A 54 -1.45 -7.50 -17.42
C VAL A 54 -2.50 -7.53 -16.31
N GLN A 55 -3.14 -6.39 -16.06
CA GLN A 55 -4.13 -6.25 -15.00
C GLN A 55 -5.45 -5.67 -15.50
N LEU A 56 -6.55 -6.26 -15.02
CA LEU A 56 -7.87 -5.66 -15.12
C LEU A 56 -8.05 -4.70 -13.94
N ILE A 57 -8.15 -3.40 -14.22
CA ILE A 57 -8.38 -2.35 -13.23
C ILE A 57 -9.77 -2.54 -12.62
N ASN A 58 -9.86 -2.56 -11.29
CA ASN A 58 -11.13 -2.60 -10.57
C ASN A 58 -11.79 -1.22 -10.55
N THR A 59 -12.62 -0.94 -11.54
CA THR A 59 -13.33 0.33 -11.67
C THR A 59 -14.45 0.56 -10.66
N ASN A 60 -14.77 -0.43 -9.82
CA ASN A 60 -15.66 -0.22 -8.68
C ASN A 60 -14.96 0.53 -7.54
N VAL A 61 -13.65 0.33 -7.39
CA VAL A 61 -12.79 1.02 -6.43
C VAL A 61 -12.23 2.29 -7.07
N PHE A 62 -11.54 2.16 -8.20
CA PHE A 62 -10.91 3.26 -8.95
C PHE A 62 -11.85 3.75 -10.04
N LYS A 63 -12.74 4.67 -9.67
CA LYS A 63 -13.85 5.10 -10.55
C LYS A 63 -13.40 5.89 -11.77
N ASN A 64 -12.23 6.52 -11.70
CA ASN A 64 -11.62 7.27 -12.80
C ASN A 64 -10.29 6.64 -13.21
N PRO A 65 -10.27 5.69 -14.18
CA PRO A 65 -9.06 5.07 -14.66
C PRO A 65 -8.06 6.03 -15.30
N ASP A 66 -8.51 7.15 -15.86
CA ASP A 66 -7.64 8.17 -16.46
C ASP A 66 -6.78 8.81 -15.38
N GLU A 67 -7.39 9.34 -14.31
CA GLU A 67 -6.67 9.93 -13.17
C GLU A 67 -5.73 8.93 -12.49
N LEU A 68 -6.20 7.69 -12.31
CA LEU A 68 -5.38 6.62 -11.76
C LEU A 68 -4.11 6.40 -12.59
N MET A 69 -4.27 6.29 -13.91
CA MET A 69 -3.14 6.02 -14.79
C MET A 69 -2.25 7.24 -15.01
N GLU A 70 -2.78 8.46 -14.92
CA GLU A 70 -1.98 9.69 -14.91
C GLU A 70 -1.02 9.71 -13.71
N ASN A 71 -1.50 9.39 -12.51
CA ASN A 71 -0.65 9.25 -11.32
C ASN A 71 0.45 8.20 -11.54
N ILE A 72 0.07 7.00 -11.96
CA ILE A 72 1.00 5.87 -12.13
C ILE A 72 2.04 6.17 -13.20
N VAL A 73 1.64 6.69 -14.35
CA VAL A 73 2.56 7.06 -15.45
C VAL A 73 3.53 8.16 -15.01
N GLY A 74 3.01 9.18 -14.33
CA GLY A 74 3.83 10.27 -13.81
C GLY A 74 4.90 9.78 -12.83
N VAL A 75 4.49 9.03 -11.82
CA VAL A 75 5.39 8.52 -10.76
C VAL A 75 6.37 7.50 -11.32
N THR A 76 5.92 6.53 -12.13
CA THR A 76 6.82 5.50 -12.68
C THR A 76 7.81 6.10 -13.69
N GLY A 77 7.37 7.05 -14.51
CA GLY A 77 8.25 7.76 -15.45
C GLY A 77 9.34 8.56 -14.74
N TYR A 78 8.98 9.25 -13.67
CA TYR A 78 9.92 10.00 -12.83
C TYR A 78 10.96 9.08 -12.16
N LEU A 79 10.49 8.00 -11.52
CA LEU A 79 11.36 7.01 -10.88
C LEU A 79 12.33 6.36 -11.88
N ARG A 80 11.85 5.99 -13.08
CA ARG A 80 12.71 5.41 -14.13
C ARG A 80 13.86 6.34 -14.51
N ASN A 81 13.59 7.63 -14.67
CA ASN A 81 14.63 8.60 -15.00
C ASN A 81 15.70 8.64 -13.91
N ILE A 82 15.32 8.69 -12.64
CA ILE A 82 16.25 8.70 -11.52
C ILE A 82 17.06 7.38 -11.47
N VAL A 83 16.40 6.23 -11.67
CA VAL A 83 17.08 4.92 -11.70
C VAL A 83 18.14 4.88 -12.80
N ILE A 84 17.82 5.36 -14.00
CA ILE A 84 18.76 5.44 -15.13
C ILE A 84 19.93 6.39 -14.81
N GLU A 85 19.64 7.59 -14.27
CA GLU A 85 20.65 8.60 -13.94
C GLU A 85 21.66 8.10 -12.88
N ARG A 86 21.21 7.29 -11.91
CA ARG A 86 22.09 6.69 -10.90
C ARG A 86 22.78 5.39 -11.38
N GLY A 87 22.56 4.95 -12.63
CA GLY A 87 23.13 3.73 -13.21
C GLY A 87 22.52 2.43 -12.71
N GLY A 88 21.28 2.48 -12.19
CA GLY A 88 20.51 1.30 -11.78
C GLY A 88 19.85 0.58 -12.96
N ASP A 89 19.13 -0.50 -12.67
CA ASP A 89 18.40 -1.30 -13.66
C ASP A 89 16.91 -0.90 -13.71
N PRO A 90 16.50 -0.07 -14.69
CA PRO A 90 15.12 0.42 -14.76
C PRO A 90 14.08 -0.67 -15.10
N GLU A 91 14.49 -1.86 -15.55
CA GLU A 91 13.56 -2.98 -15.78
C GLU A 91 13.30 -3.80 -14.51
N ARG A 92 14.10 -3.59 -13.46
CA ARG A 92 13.96 -4.29 -12.18
C ARG A 92 13.68 -3.39 -10.98
N GLU A 93 14.16 -2.14 -10.99
CA GLU A 93 14.09 -1.24 -9.83
C GLU A 93 12.86 -0.32 -9.85
N CYS A 94 12.08 -0.31 -10.93
CA CYS A 94 10.79 0.37 -10.99
C CYS A 94 9.82 -0.28 -11.98
N LEU A 95 8.53 0.00 -11.79
CA LEU A 95 7.52 -0.39 -12.77
C LEU A 95 7.64 0.46 -14.03
N ARG A 96 7.37 -0.17 -15.17
CA ARG A 96 7.22 0.48 -16.48
C ARG A 96 5.82 0.22 -16.99
N VAL A 97 5.08 1.29 -17.26
CA VAL A 97 3.78 1.20 -17.95
C VAL A 97 4.02 1.00 -19.45
N PHE A 98 3.38 0.01 -20.04
CA PHE A 98 3.32 -0.15 -21.48
C PHE A 98 2.11 0.59 -22.03
N PHE A 99 2.31 1.31 -23.12
CA PHE A 99 1.26 2.05 -23.79
C PHE A 99 0.67 1.21 -24.94
N THR A 100 -0.60 1.43 -25.23
CA THR A 100 -1.25 0.88 -26.41
C THR A 100 -0.69 1.50 -27.69
N LYS A 101 -1.00 0.95 -28.86
CA LYS A 101 -0.54 1.46 -30.16
C LYS A 101 -0.99 2.89 -30.46
N ASP A 102 -2.10 3.34 -29.86
CA ASP A 102 -2.60 4.69 -29.94
C ASP A 102 -2.08 5.62 -28.83
N GLY A 103 -1.10 5.14 -28.04
CA GLY A 103 -0.40 5.92 -27.01
C GLY A 103 -1.16 6.11 -25.70
N LYS A 104 -2.14 5.25 -25.40
CA LYS A 104 -2.88 5.29 -24.12
C LYS A 104 -2.23 4.38 -23.07
N PRO A 105 -2.28 4.73 -21.77
CA PRO A 105 -1.67 3.92 -20.71
C PRO A 105 -2.51 2.70 -20.31
N TYR A 106 -3.69 2.53 -20.88
CA TYR A 106 -4.55 1.36 -20.70
C TYR A 106 -5.44 1.14 -21.92
N PHE A 107 -5.90 -0.08 -22.10
CA PHE A 107 -6.87 -0.49 -23.13
C PHE A 107 -8.26 -0.61 -22.50
N LYS A 108 -9.28 0.01 -23.11
CA LYS A 108 -10.68 -0.10 -22.70
C LYS A 108 -11.46 -0.92 -23.72
N THR A 109 -11.99 -2.04 -23.28
CA THR A 109 -12.83 -2.91 -24.10
C THR A 109 -14.22 -2.28 -24.37
N GLU A 110 -14.95 -2.78 -25.37
CA GLU A 110 -16.30 -2.32 -25.69
C GLU A 110 -17.30 -2.44 -24.51
N ASN A 111 -17.10 -3.43 -23.63
CA ASN A 111 -17.90 -3.62 -22.42
C ASN A 111 -17.39 -2.79 -21.22
N GLY A 112 -16.48 -1.84 -21.46
CA GLY A 112 -16.01 -0.87 -20.47
C GLY A 112 -14.92 -1.35 -19.50
N LYS A 113 -14.41 -2.57 -19.66
CA LYS A 113 -13.31 -3.08 -18.82
C LYS A 113 -11.99 -2.43 -19.23
N CYS A 114 -11.22 -1.95 -18.24
CA CYS A 114 -9.95 -1.26 -18.44
C CYS A 114 -8.78 -2.18 -18.09
N TRP A 115 -7.86 -2.36 -19.06
CA TRP A 115 -6.70 -3.25 -18.95
C TRP A 115 -5.41 -2.45 -19.08
N ARG A 116 -4.49 -2.62 -18.15
CA ARG A 116 -3.15 -2.00 -18.17
C ARG A 116 -2.06 -3.07 -18.20
N CYS A 117 -0.87 -2.65 -18.59
CA CYS A 117 0.27 -3.54 -18.69
C CYS A 117 1.52 -2.93 -18.07
N TYR A 118 2.27 -3.78 -17.32
CA TYR A 118 3.58 -3.46 -16.75
C TYR A 118 4.66 -4.45 -17.20
N ASN A 119 5.95 -4.05 -17.03
CA ASN A 119 7.04 -5.02 -17.05
C ASN A 119 6.86 -6.05 -15.93
N PHE A 120 7.31 -7.27 -16.18
CA PHE A 120 7.43 -8.29 -15.15
C PHE A 120 8.82 -8.23 -14.51
N ILE A 121 8.88 -7.97 -13.21
CA ILE A 121 10.15 -7.88 -12.48
C ILE A 121 10.74 -9.29 -12.34
N THR A 122 11.81 -9.55 -13.08
CA THR A 122 12.48 -10.88 -13.13
C THR A 122 13.50 -11.03 -12.00
N GLY A 123 13.70 -12.28 -11.55
CA GLY A 123 14.70 -12.60 -10.52
C GLY A 123 14.38 -11.99 -9.16
N ALA A 124 13.09 -11.76 -8.88
CA ALA A 124 12.59 -11.21 -7.65
C ALA A 124 11.31 -11.96 -7.20
N HIS A 125 10.97 -11.83 -5.92
CA HIS A 125 9.77 -12.39 -5.31
C HIS A 125 9.14 -11.38 -4.35
N ALA A 126 7.85 -11.55 -4.06
CA ALA A 126 7.15 -10.85 -2.99
C ALA A 126 7.03 -11.75 -1.75
N CYS A 127 7.07 -11.16 -0.54
CA CYS A 127 6.88 -11.87 0.72
C CYS A 127 5.46 -11.61 1.24
N GLN A 128 4.82 -12.65 1.81
CA GLN A 128 3.47 -12.55 2.38
C GLN A 128 3.50 -12.40 3.91
N SER A 129 4.59 -12.83 4.55
CA SER A 129 4.78 -12.82 6.01
C SER A 129 6.18 -12.34 6.36
N ILE A 130 6.35 -11.89 7.60
CA ILE A 130 7.65 -11.49 8.16
C ILE A 130 8.19 -12.69 8.92
N ASP A 131 8.92 -13.56 8.21
CA ASP A 131 9.54 -14.74 8.83
C ASP A 131 10.93 -14.41 9.39
N ASP A 132 11.56 -13.33 8.90
CA ASP A 132 12.87 -12.83 9.33
C ASP A 132 12.79 -11.29 9.49
N PRO A 133 13.21 -10.73 10.63
CA PRO A 133 13.33 -9.29 10.84
C PRO A 133 14.12 -8.56 9.73
N LYS A 134 15.11 -9.22 9.10
CA LYS A 134 15.86 -8.68 7.97
C LYS A 134 14.96 -8.37 6.77
N THR A 135 13.96 -9.21 6.50
CA THR A 135 12.98 -8.96 5.43
C THR A 135 12.19 -7.68 5.70
N PHE A 136 11.79 -7.48 6.95
CA PHE A 136 11.06 -6.27 7.36
C PHE A 136 11.94 -5.02 7.30
N PHE A 137 13.22 -5.12 7.70
CA PHE A 137 14.20 -4.06 7.49
C PHE A 137 14.36 -3.69 6.00
N ASN A 138 14.47 -4.69 5.12
CA ASN A 138 14.66 -4.47 3.69
C ASN A 138 13.39 -3.87 3.04
N ALA A 139 12.19 -4.27 3.48
CA ALA A 139 10.94 -3.62 3.07
C ALA A 139 10.90 -2.15 3.49
N ALA A 140 11.26 -1.86 4.75
CA ALA A 140 11.34 -0.51 5.28
C ALA A 140 12.31 0.36 4.48
N LYS A 141 13.50 -0.18 4.16
CA LYS A 141 14.48 0.51 3.32
C LYS A 141 13.94 0.77 1.91
N ALA A 142 13.20 -0.17 1.32
CA ALA A 142 12.59 0.01 -0.01
C ALA A 142 11.53 1.12 0.00
N PHE A 143 10.60 1.15 0.97
CA PHE A 143 9.63 2.22 1.11
C PHE A 143 10.28 3.56 1.45
N GLY A 144 11.31 3.56 2.31
CA GLY A 144 12.09 4.76 2.59
C GLY A 144 12.82 5.29 1.35
N THR A 145 13.36 4.40 0.51
CA THR A 145 13.97 4.76 -0.77
C THR A 145 12.93 5.34 -1.73
N PHE A 146 11.75 4.73 -1.82
CA PHE A 146 10.63 5.24 -2.63
C PHE A 146 10.26 6.67 -2.22
N GLN A 147 10.10 6.94 -0.92
CA GLN A 147 9.82 8.27 -0.39
C GLN A 147 10.95 9.27 -0.72
N CYS A 148 12.21 8.86 -0.56
CA CYS A 148 13.37 9.72 -0.83
C CYS A 148 13.47 10.07 -2.33
N LEU A 149 13.29 9.08 -3.22
CA LEU A 149 13.36 9.30 -4.66
C LEU A 149 12.24 10.20 -5.18
N LEU A 150 11.09 10.22 -4.52
CA LEU A 150 9.94 11.07 -4.87
C LEU A 150 9.85 12.37 -4.07
N ALA A 151 10.88 12.70 -3.27
CA ALA A 151 10.86 13.90 -2.42
C ALA A 151 10.68 15.19 -3.22
N ASP A 152 11.26 15.27 -4.42
CA ASP A 152 11.19 16.42 -5.32
C ASP A 152 10.08 16.29 -6.39
N TYR A 153 9.31 15.20 -6.37
CA TYR A 153 8.16 15.06 -7.28
C TYR A 153 7.05 16.04 -6.87
N PRO A 154 6.46 16.78 -7.82
CA PRO A 154 5.41 17.76 -7.51
C PRO A 154 4.11 17.05 -7.09
N SER A 155 4.01 16.63 -5.82
CA SER A 155 2.89 15.85 -5.28
C SER A 155 1.51 16.47 -5.53
N SER A 156 1.44 17.81 -5.66
CA SER A 156 0.20 18.54 -6.00
C SER A 156 -0.33 18.27 -7.41
N THR A 157 0.45 17.62 -8.27
CA THR A 157 0.00 17.23 -9.63
C THR A 157 -0.72 15.87 -9.64
N LEU A 158 -0.66 15.13 -8.54
CA LEU A 158 -1.34 13.85 -8.42
C LEU A 158 -2.82 14.04 -8.09
N HIS A 159 -3.65 13.18 -8.62
CA HIS A 159 -5.06 13.09 -8.31
C HIS A 159 -5.31 12.30 -7.02
N GLU A 160 -6.28 12.73 -6.24
CA GLU A 160 -6.78 11.95 -5.11
C GLU A 160 -7.81 10.92 -5.64
N THR A 161 -7.30 9.77 -6.10
CA THR A 161 -8.10 8.72 -6.77
C THR A 161 -9.11 8.04 -5.82
N ILE A 162 -8.84 8.07 -4.53
CA ILE A 162 -9.78 7.66 -3.46
C ILE A 162 -9.91 8.84 -2.49
N PRO A 163 -10.99 9.65 -2.58
CA PRO A 163 -11.17 10.83 -1.77
C PRO A 163 -11.08 10.54 -0.26
N ASN A 164 -10.35 11.38 0.46
CA ASN A 164 -10.16 11.28 1.91
C ASN A 164 -9.58 9.93 2.37
N PHE A 165 -8.71 9.29 1.59
CA PHE A 165 -8.28 7.91 1.85
C PHE A 165 -7.71 7.75 3.26
N HIS A 166 -6.75 8.59 3.68
CA HIS A 166 -6.18 8.65 5.03
C HIS A 166 -6.48 9.96 5.76
N ASN A 167 -7.59 10.61 5.42
CA ASN A 167 -8.11 11.70 6.23
C ASN A 167 -8.85 11.11 7.44
N THR A 168 -8.11 10.83 8.53
CA THR A 168 -8.64 10.14 9.71
C THR A 168 -9.81 10.88 10.35
N ARG A 169 -9.84 12.22 10.29
CA ARG A 169 -11.00 13.02 10.72
C ARG A 169 -12.26 12.72 9.91
N SER A 170 -12.13 12.63 8.59
CA SER A 170 -13.25 12.24 7.72
C SER A 170 -13.69 10.80 7.98
N ARG A 171 -12.72 9.86 8.12
CA ARG A 171 -13.01 8.46 8.48
C ARG A 171 -13.74 8.34 9.82
N PHE A 172 -13.38 9.18 10.80
CA PHE A 172 -14.08 9.22 12.09
C PHE A 172 -15.52 9.74 11.95
N ALA A 173 -15.74 10.74 11.08
CA ALA A 173 -17.11 11.21 10.79
C ALA A 173 -17.96 10.12 10.11
N ASP A 174 -17.37 9.38 9.15
CA ASP A 174 -18.02 8.23 8.51
C ASP A 174 -18.35 7.12 9.52
N PHE A 175 -17.43 6.86 10.46
CA PHE A 175 -17.64 5.90 11.55
C PHE A 175 -18.80 6.33 12.46
N LYS A 176 -18.83 7.59 12.93
CA LYS A 176 -19.95 8.12 13.75
C LYS A 176 -21.28 7.99 13.01
N LYS A 177 -21.28 8.22 11.71
CA LYS A 177 -22.46 8.01 10.88
C LYS A 177 -22.89 6.53 10.84
N ALA A 178 -21.94 5.60 10.66
CA ALA A 178 -22.24 4.17 10.66
C ALA A 178 -22.81 3.70 11.99
N VAL A 179 -22.31 4.22 13.12
CA VAL A 179 -22.86 3.96 14.47
C VAL A 179 -24.28 4.50 14.60
N GLY A 180 -24.54 5.75 14.13
CA GLY A 180 -25.84 6.37 14.22
C GLY A 180 -26.89 5.73 13.32
N ASP A 181 -26.50 5.31 12.13
CA ASP A 181 -27.39 4.65 11.15
C ASP A 181 -27.70 3.19 11.56
N ASP A 182 -26.75 2.52 12.19
CA ASP A 182 -26.83 1.10 12.63
C ASP A 182 -27.63 0.20 11.67
N LEU A 183 -27.26 0.21 10.40
CA LEU A 183 -28.03 -0.38 9.31
C LEU A 183 -28.38 -1.87 9.50
N LYS A 184 -27.64 -2.56 10.36
CA LYS A 184 -27.81 -3.98 10.66
C LYS A 184 -28.25 -4.26 12.09
N GLY A 185 -28.45 -3.25 12.93
CA GLY A 185 -28.82 -3.41 14.34
C GLY A 185 -27.70 -4.07 15.16
N ARG A 186 -26.43 -3.83 14.80
CA ARG A 186 -25.26 -4.47 15.43
C ARG A 186 -24.59 -3.61 16.50
N ALA A 187 -24.90 -2.30 16.57
CA ALA A 187 -24.20 -1.35 17.44
C ALA A 187 -24.29 -1.73 18.93
N ALA A 188 -25.44 -2.17 19.40
CA ALA A 188 -25.61 -2.57 20.79
C ALA A 188 -24.73 -3.77 21.22
N GLY A 189 -24.31 -4.61 20.28
CA GLY A 189 -23.43 -5.76 20.54
C GLY A 189 -21.94 -5.45 20.53
N VAL A 190 -21.54 -4.21 20.16
CA VAL A 190 -20.14 -3.78 20.00
C VAL A 190 -19.90 -2.41 20.66
N GLN A 191 -20.60 -2.12 21.78
CA GLN A 191 -20.52 -0.83 22.45
C GLN A 191 -19.11 -0.54 22.98
N GLU A 192 -18.41 -1.56 23.46
CA GLU A 192 -17.03 -1.41 23.97
C GLU A 192 -16.08 -0.95 22.86
N GLU A 193 -16.20 -1.52 21.66
CA GLU A 193 -15.41 -1.15 20.50
C GLU A 193 -15.78 0.26 20.00
N ILE A 194 -17.06 0.62 20.05
CA ILE A 194 -17.54 1.97 19.69
C ILE A 194 -16.95 3.00 20.67
N ASP A 195 -17.04 2.76 21.98
CA ASP A 195 -16.52 3.65 23.01
C ASP A 195 -14.99 3.78 22.93
N PHE A 196 -14.30 2.70 22.57
CA PHE A 196 -12.86 2.70 22.31
C PHE A 196 -12.48 3.70 21.22
N VAL A 197 -13.19 3.71 20.11
CA VAL A 197 -12.96 4.65 19.00
C VAL A 197 -13.34 6.06 19.40
N LEU A 198 -14.52 6.27 20.01
CA LEU A 198 -15.03 7.58 20.40
C LEU A 198 -14.11 8.28 21.40
N SER A 199 -13.50 7.55 22.33
CA SER A 199 -12.57 8.10 23.32
C SER A 199 -11.28 8.65 22.70
N ARG A 200 -10.98 8.31 21.44
CA ARG A 200 -9.78 8.73 20.68
C ARG A 200 -10.08 9.76 19.58
N GLU A 201 -11.25 10.41 19.60
CA GLU A 201 -11.61 11.46 18.64
C GLU A 201 -10.52 12.54 18.50
N GLY A 202 -9.90 12.93 19.63
CA GLY A 202 -8.85 13.96 19.65
C GLY A 202 -7.62 13.63 18.79
N ASP A 203 -7.31 12.34 18.62
CA ASP A 203 -6.17 11.91 17.80
C ASP A 203 -6.43 12.09 16.31
N THR A 204 -7.68 11.96 15.88
CA THR A 204 -8.05 11.86 14.45
C THR A 204 -7.78 13.11 13.63
N GLY A 205 -7.67 14.26 14.30
CA GLY A 205 -7.42 15.56 13.68
C GLY A 205 -5.96 15.96 13.60
N ILE A 206 -5.07 15.36 14.40
CA ILE A 206 -3.71 15.89 14.63
C ILE A 206 -2.93 16.02 13.31
N LEU A 207 -2.75 14.95 12.56
CA LEU A 207 -1.96 15.01 11.33
C LEU A 207 -2.62 15.82 10.20
N VAL A 208 -3.96 15.81 10.15
CA VAL A 208 -4.74 16.60 9.19
C VAL A 208 -4.57 18.10 9.48
N ASP A 209 -4.58 18.50 10.75
CA ASP A 209 -4.37 19.90 11.15
C ASP A 209 -2.92 20.34 10.89
N MET A 210 -1.95 19.50 11.22
CA MET A 210 -0.54 19.80 10.95
C MET A 210 -0.26 19.98 9.44
N LEU A 211 -0.89 19.18 8.58
CA LEU A 211 -0.82 19.37 7.14
C LEU A 211 -1.46 20.72 6.73
N SER A 212 -2.65 21.00 7.21
CA SER A 212 -3.38 22.24 6.88
C SER A 212 -2.68 23.52 7.37
N ASN A 213 -1.96 23.42 8.48
CA ASN A 213 -1.17 24.51 9.06
C ASN A 213 0.22 24.66 8.43
N GLY A 214 0.62 23.74 7.54
CA GLY A 214 1.96 23.74 6.91
C GLY A 214 3.08 23.24 7.80
N GLU A 215 2.78 22.58 8.90
CA GLU A 215 3.75 21.96 9.82
C GLU A 215 4.29 20.64 9.25
N LEU A 216 3.49 19.94 8.46
CA LEU A 216 3.88 18.73 7.71
C LEU A 216 3.80 19.00 6.20
N PRO A 217 4.79 18.56 5.42
CA PRO A 217 4.77 18.72 3.96
C PRO A 217 3.84 17.69 3.30
N LEU A 218 3.19 18.10 2.19
CA LEU A 218 2.51 17.17 1.31
C LEU A 218 3.55 16.42 0.46
N ARG A 219 3.46 15.10 0.43
CA ARG A 219 4.38 14.23 -0.32
C ARG A 219 3.62 13.32 -1.28
N VAL A 220 4.36 12.59 -2.10
CA VAL A 220 3.84 11.40 -2.78
C VAL A 220 3.83 10.25 -1.80
N THR A 221 2.67 9.62 -1.61
CA THR A 221 2.52 8.48 -0.71
C THR A 221 2.01 7.25 -1.45
N HIS A 222 2.45 6.09 -1.01
CA HIS A 222 1.99 4.81 -1.55
C HIS A 222 0.61 4.43 -1.02
N ASN A 223 0.37 4.67 0.28
CA ASN A 223 -0.89 4.47 1.01
C ASN A 223 -1.36 3.01 1.16
N ASP A 224 -0.56 2.03 0.75
CA ASP A 224 -0.79 0.60 1.01
C ASP A 224 0.57 -0.11 1.15
N THR A 225 1.31 0.23 2.22
CA THR A 225 2.71 -0.16 2.40
C THR A 225 2.86 -1.53 3.07
N LYS A 226 2.16 -2.51 2.55
CA LYS A 226 2.29 -3.90 2.97
C LYS A 226 3.55 -4.54 2.43
N LEU A 227 4.04 -5.55 3.14
CA LEU A 227 5.24 -6.30 2.78
C LEU A 227 5.20 -6.87 1.35
N ASN A 228 4.04 -7.37 0.92
CA ASN A 228 3.86 -7.96 -0.41
C ASN A 228 3.85 -6.93 -1.56
N ASN A 229 3.90 -5.64 -1.26
CA ASN A 229 4.06 -4.55 -2.23
C ASN A 229 5.54 -4.17 -2.46
N VAL A 230 6.48 -4.98 -1.96
CA VAL A 230 7.91 -4.88 -2.25
C VAL A 230 8.39 -6.16 -2.96
N MET A 231 9.07 -5.98 -4.09
CA MET A 231 9.79 -7.06 -4.77
C MET A 231 11.20 -7.17 -4.19
N PHE A 232 11.58 -8.36 -3.73
CA PHE A 232 12.88 -8.67 -3.16
C PHE A 232 13.74 -9.42 -4.17
N ASP A 233 15.00 -9.04 -4.30
CA ASP A 233 15.96 -9.73 -5.18
C ASP A 233 16.22 -11.16 -4.67
N ASN A 234 16.12 -12.16 -5.56
CA ASN A 234 16.27 -13.57 -5.22
C ASN A 234 17.67 -13.96 -4.72
N LYS A 235 18.70 -13.10 -4.90
CA LYS A 235 20.09 -13.40 -4.53
C LYS A 235 20.53 -12.65 -3.25
N THR A 236 20.03 -11.43 -3.07
CA THR A 236 20.48 -10.54 -1.99
C THR A 236 19.45 -10.35 -0.88
N ASP A 237 18.17 -10.70 -1.16
CA ASP A 237 16.99 -10.40 -0.34
C ASP A 237 16.77 -8.90 -0.11
N GLU A 238 17.43 -8.03 -0.88
CA GLU A 238 17.18 -6.59 -0.82
C GLU A 238 15.87 -6.25 -1.53
N GLY A 239 15.11 -5.30 -0.96
CA GLY A 239 13.94 -4.72 -1.62
C GLY A 239 14.38 -3.85 -2.81
N ILE A 240 13.98 -4.22 -4.03
CA ILE A 240 14.44 -3.60 -5.26
C ILE A 240 13.38 -2.77 -5.97
N CYS A 241 12.11 -3.09 -5.83
CA CYS A 241 11.02 -2.38 -6.50
C CYS A 241 9.78 -2.33 -5.62
N VAL A 242 9.19 -1.15 -5.48
CA VAL A 242 7.86 -0.98 -4.87
C VAL A 242 6.83 -1.12 -5.98
N ILE A 243 5.81 -1.95 -5.73
CA ILE A 243 4.75 -2.31 -6.69
C ILE A 243 3.36 -1.97 -6.13
N ASP A 244 2.32 -2.20 -6.93
CA ASP A 244 0.91 -1.91 -6.60
C ASP A 244 0.66 -0.43 -6.29
N LEU A 245 0.96 0.41 -7.29
CA LEU A 245 0.90 1.87 -7.18
C LEU A 245 -0.52 2.45 -7.33
N ASP A 246 -1.57 1.67 -7.15
CA ASP A 246 -2.96 2.10 -7.36
C ASP A 246 -3.43 3.15 -6.36
N THR A 247 -2.84 3.13 -5.18
CA THR A 247 -3.14 4.07 -4.11
C THR A 247 -2.14 5.22 -4.02
N VAL A 248 -1.26 5.36 -5.02
CA VAL A 248 -0.32 6.50 -5.05
C VAL A 248 -1.07 7.80 -5.24
N MET A 249 -1.03 8.64 -4.20
CA MET A 249 -1.76 9.90 -4.10
C MET A 249 -0.93 10.93 -3.32
N PRO A 250 -1.35 12.21 -3.30
CA PRO A 250 -0.80 13.17 -2.36
C PRO A 250 -1.15 12.78 -0.92
N GLY A 251 -0.18 12.81 -0.01
CA GLY A 251 -0.42 12.45 1.39
C GLY A 251 0.75 12.82 2.31
N LEU A 252 0.80 12.21 3.48
CA LEU A 252 1.89 12.36 4.44
C LEU A 252 2.76 11.10 4.45
N SER A 253 4.08 11.25 4.47
CA SER A 253 5.03 10.14 4.66
C SER A 253 4.70 9.28 5.90
N LEU A 254 4.04 9.89 6.87
CA LEU A 254 3.55 9.31 8.11
C LEU A 254 2.48 8.24 7.88
N TYR A 255 1.68 8.35 6.81
CA TYR A 255 0.68 7.34 6.48
C TYR A 255 1.35 6.04 6.04
N ASP A 256 2.36 6.13 5.17
CA ASP A 256 3.11 4.99 4.68
C ASP A 256 3.87 4.28 5.81
N PHE A 257 4.57 5.05 6.65
CA PHE A 257 5.26 4.48 7.80
C PHE A 257 4.29 3.80 8.77
N GLY A 258 3.18 4.48 9.11
CA GLY A 258 2.20 3.98 10.06
C GLY A 258 1.49 2.71 9.57
N ASP A 259 1.13 2.63 8.29
CA ASP A 259 0.47 1.45 7.71
C ASP A 259 1.40 0.24 7.68
N SER A 260 2.69 0.43 7.36
CA SER A 260 3.68 -0.65 7.44
C SER A 260 3.85 -1.20 8.85
N ILE A 261 3.90 -0.33 9.86
CA ILE A 261 4.01 -0.75 11.27
C ILE A 261 2.75 -1.47 11.72
N ARG A 262 1.57 -0.96 11.36
CA ARG A 262 0.29 -1.61 11.63
C ARG A 262 0.27 -3.06 11.15
N PHE A 263 0.74 -3.27 9.93
CA PHE A 263 0.76 -4.59 9.31
C PHE A 263 1.87 -5.48 9.85
N GLY A 264 3.09 -4.95 9.98
CA GLY A 264 4.29 -5.73 10.16
C GLY A 264 4.79 -5.86 11.61
N ALA A 265 4.38 -4.98 12.53
CA ALA A 265 4.80 -5.05 13.93
C ALA A 265 3.72 -5.69 14.85
N SER A 266 2.91 -6.59 14.29
CA SER A 266 1.95 -7.43 15.02
C SER A 266 2.49 -8.84 15.16
N THR A 267 2.30 -9.45 16.35
CA THR A 267 2.68 -10.86 16.60
C THR A 267 1.68 -11.87 16.05
N ALA A 268 0.54 -11.42 15.53
CA ALA A 268 -0.56 -12.27 15.07
C ALA A 268 -1.13 -11.77 13.74
N ALA A 269 -1.90 -12.63 13.06
CA ALA A 269 -2.64 -12.28 11.85
C ALA A 269 -3.68 -11.18 12.12
N GLU A 270 -4.05 -10.43 11.07
CA GLU A 270 -5.02 -9.33 11.16
C GLU A 270 -6.41 -9.80 11.64
N ASP A 271 -6.75 -11.07 11.44
CA ASP A 271 -8.01 -11.69 11.84
C ASP A 271 -7.86 -12.74 12.96
N GLU A 272 -6.82 -12.63 13.80
CA GLU A 272 -6.65 -13.51 14.98
C GLU A 272 -7.80 -13.28 15.98
N LYS A 273 -8.47 -14.38 16.36
CA LYS A 273 -9.61 -14.33 17.29
C LYS A 273 -9.19 -14.30 18.76
N ASP A 274 -8.02 -14.84 19.04
CA ASP A 274 -7.45 -14.89 20.39
C ASP A 274 -6.60 -13.64 20.62
N LEU A 275 -7.19 -12.63 21.23
CA LEU A 275 -6.54 -11.34 21.47
C LEU A 275 -5.31 -11.43 22.40
N ASP A 276 -5.17 -12.48 23.19
CA ASP A 276 -3.97 -12.69 24.02
C ASP A 276 -2.72 -12.98 23.16
N LYS A 277 -2.90 -13.41 21.91
CA LYS A 277 -1.83 -13.59 20.93
C LYS A 277 -1.47 -12.32 20.15
N VAL A 278 -2.34 -11.33 20.19
CA VAL A 278 -2.17 -10.07 19.46
C VAL A 278 -1.39 -9.09 20.33
N ASN A 279 -0.15 -8.84 19.98
CA ASN A 279 0.71 -7.89 20.68
C ASN A 279 1.46 -7.02 19.69
N PHE A 280 1.73 -5.79 20.08
CA PHE A 280 2.65 -4.92 19.35
C PHE A 280 4.09 -5.29 19.67
N ASP A 281 4.88 -5.60 18.64
CA ASP A 281 6.29 -5.99 18.76
C ASP A 281 7.19 -4.75 18.59
N ILE A 282 7.71 -4.25 19.71
CA ILE A 282 8.60 -3.10 19.74
C ILE A 282 9.94 -3.36 19.03
N GLU A 283 10.42 -4.60 18.99
CA GLU A 283 11.67 -4.93 18.31
C GLU A 283 11.48 -4.88 16.79
N LEU A 284 10.37 -5.38 16.26
CA LEU A 284 10.02 -5.20 14.85
C LEU A 284 9.80 -3.72 14.50
N TYR A 285 9.19 -2.94 15.38
CA TYR A 285 9.11 -1.48 15.22
C TYR A 285 10.49 -0.85 15.07
N LYS A 286 11.45 -1.19 15.93
CA LYS A 286 12.82 -0.68 15.89
C LYS A 286 13.51 -1.09 14.57
N VAL A 287 13.36 -2.33 14.16
CA VAL A 287 13.93 -2.87 12.90
C VAL A 287 13.38 -2.11 11.69
N TYR A 288 12.07 -1.92 11.61
CA TYR A 288 11.45 -1.17 10.51
C TYR A 288 11.90 0.29 10.51
N THR A 289 11.88 0.94 11.68
CA THR A 289 12.30 2.34 11.84
C THR A 289 13.76 2.53 11.39
N GLU A 290 14.67 1.61 11.71
CA GLU A 290 16.06 1.67 11.27
C GLU A 290 16.16 1.54 9.74
N GLY A 291 15.47 0.58 9.13
CA GLY A 291 15.44 0.41 7.68
C GLY A 291 14.90 1.65 6.97
N TYR A 292 13.75 2.16 7.41
CA TYR A 292 13.10 3.32 6.81
C TYR A 292 13.95 4.60 6.93
N LEU A 293 14.42 4.91 8.13
CA LEU A 293 15.23 6.12 8.37
C LEU A 293 16.62 6.04 7.71
N SER A 294 17.20 4.84 7.53
CA SER A 294 18.46 4.70 6.81
C SER A 294 18.37 5.20 5.36
N ALA A 295 17.18 5.13 4.74
CA ALA A 295 16.92 5.59 3.38
C ALA A 295 16.27 6.98 3.34
N ALA A 296 15.20 7.21 4.11
CA ALA A 296 14.38 8.42 4.05
C ALA A 296 14.79 9.50 5.04
N GLY A 297 15.48 9.16 6.13
CA GLY A 297 15.64 10.05 7.29
C GLY A 297 16.25 11.42 7.00
N LYS A 298 17.10 11.54 5.97
CA LYS A 298 17.68 12.83 5.56
C LYS A 298 16.74 13.72 4.73
N SER A 299 15.68 13.13 4.16
CA SER A 299 14.66 13.85 3.36
C SER A 299 13.44 14.23 4.19
N LEU A 300 13.27 13.64 5.38
CA LEU A 300 12.19 13.95 6.29
C LEU A 300 12.49 15.19 7.13
N THR A 301 11.43 15.93 7.47
CA THR A 301 11.51 17.05 8.43
C THR A 301 11.58 16.53 9.88
N ASP A 302 12.03 17.37 10.81
CA ASP A 302 12.05 17.02 12.24
C ASP A 302 10.64 16.68 12.75
N ALA A 303 9.61 17.37 12.27
CA ALA A 303 8.20 17.09 12.61
C ALA A 303 7.75 15.72 12.10
N GLU A 304 8.11 15.35 10.86
CA GLU A 304 7.80 14.01 10.36
C GLU A 304 8.46 12.92 11.23
N ILE A 305 9.73 13.10 11.61
CA ILE A 305 10.44 12.13 12.46
C ILE A 305 9.81 12.04 13.85
N GLU A 306 9.44 13.17 14.45
CA GLU A 306 8.79 13.22 15.76
C GLU A 306 7.46 12.46 15.77
N TYR A 307 6.68 12.54 14.67
CA TYR A 307 5.35 11.95 14.58
C TYR A 307 5.31 10.51 14.01
N LEU A 308 6.44 9.88 13.66
CA LEU A 308 6.48 8.46 13.23
C LEU A 308 5.83 7.51 14.26
N PRO A 309 6.13 7.60 15.57
CA PRO A 309 5.47 6.74 16.56
C PRO A 309 3.95 6.96 16.63
N PHE A 310 3.53 8.22 16.61
CA PHE A 310 2.11 8.57 16.63
C PHE A 310 1.38 8.07 15.38
N SER A 311 1.99 8.19 14.21
CA SER A 311 1.38 7.73 12.96
C SER A 311 1.11 6.22 12.97
N SER A 312 1.99 5.43 13.59
CA SER A 312 1.78 3.98 13.75
C SER A 312 0.48 3.68 14.51
N LYS A 313 0.27 4.37 15.64
CA LYS A 313 -0.98 4.26 16.41
C LYS A 313 -2.17 4.76 15.60
N LEU A 314 -2.04 5.92 14.94
CA LEU A 314 -3.15 6.54 14.21
C LEU A 314 -3.62 5.69 13.02
N MET A 315 -2.70 5.15 12.21
CA MET A 315 -3.05 4.30 11.07
C MET A 315 -3.68 2.99 11.51
N THR A 316 -3.22 2.43 12.65
CA THR A 316 -3.82 1.25 13.27
C THR A 316 -5.25 1.54 13.74
N LEU A 317 -5.46 2.68 14.44
CA LEU A 317 -6.79 3.12 14.86
C LEU A 317 -7.73 3.34 13.66
N GLU A 318 -7.23 4.01 12.61
CA GLU A 318 -8.02 4.26 11.39
C GLU A 318 -8.46 2.96 10.72
N CYS A 319 -7.57 2.00 10.59
CA CYS A 319 -7.89 0.71 9.99
C CYS A 319 -8.94 -0.04 10.82
N GLY A 320 -8.76 -0.12 12.14
CA GLY A 320 -9.74 -0.75 13.04
C GLY A 320 -11.11 -0.07 12.99
N MET A 321 -11.13 1.26 12.98
CA MET A 321 -12.35 2.06 12.83
C MET A 321 -13.06 1.80 11.50
N ARG A 322 -12.32 1.64 10.39
CA ARG A 322 -12.88 1.31 9.07
C ARG A 322 -13.47 -0.10 9.05
N PHE A 323 -12.81 -1.09 9.68
CA PHE A 323 -13.36 -2.44 9.82
C PHE A 323 -14.65 -2.45 10.64
N LEU A 324 -14.67 -1.75 11.79
CA LEU A 324 -15.87 -1.68 12.63
C LEU A 324 -17.01 -0.94 11.93
N GLY A 325 -16.71 0.16 11.23
CA GLY A 325 -17.70 0.89 10.45
C GLY A 325 -18.32 0.04 9.33
N ASP A 326 -17.49 -0.74 8.62
CA ASP A 326 -17.99 -1.65 7.57
C ASP A 326 -18.83 -2.79 8.16
N TYR A 327 -18.45 -3.34 9.31
CA TYR A 327 -19.25 -4.31 10.05
C TYR A 327 -20.64 -3.76 10.39
N LEU A 328 -20.73 -2.52 10.89
CA LEU A 328 -22.00 -1.85 11.19
C LEU A 328 -22.83 -1.60 9.92
N ASN A 329 -22.18 -1.29 8.79
CA ASN A 329 -22.81 -1.08 7.50
C ASN A 329 -23.19 -2.38 6.77
N GLY A 330 -22.79 -3.54 7.27
CA GLY A 330 -23.19 -4.86 6.74
C GLY A 330 -22.15 -5.50 5.83
N ASP A 331 -20.86 -5.23 6.07
CA ASP A 331 -19.73 -5.89 5.41
C ASP A 331 -19.74 -5.70 3.89
N THR A 332 -19.81 -4.44 3.44
CA THR A 332 -20.02 -4.10 2.02
C THR A 332 -18.73 -3.61 1.33
N TYR A 333 -17.74 -3.17 2.08
CA TYR A 333 -16.50 -2.62 1.55
C TYR A 333 -15.36 -3.66 1.55
N PHE A 334 -15.07 -4.27 2.69
CA PHE A 334 -14.03 -5.28 2.80
C PHE A 334 -14.57 -6.68 2.50
N ARG A 335 -13.78 -7.47 1.77
CA ARG A 335 -14.10 -8.88 1.59
C ARG A 335 -14.07 -9.60 2.94
N ILE A 336 -15.09 -10.38 3.22
CA ILE A 336 -15.19 -11.23 4.39
C ILE A 336 -15.21 -12.70 3.98
N ASP A 337 -14.56 -13.56 4.77
CA ASP A 337 -14.56 -15.01 4.56
C ASP A 337 -15.53 -15.73 5.51
N TYR A 338 -15.96 -15.05 6.58
CA TYR A 338 -16.94 -15.56 7.57
C TYR A 338 -17.72 -14.39 8.20
N PRO A 339 -18.89 -14.64 8.79
CA PRO A 339 -19.59 -13.63 9.59
C PRO A 339 -18.69 -13.08 10.70
N GLU A 340 -18.80 -11.79 11.00
CA GLU A 340 -17.99 -11.10 12.02
C GLU A 340 -16.50 -10.91 11.66
N HIS A 341 -16.04 -11.29 10.45
CA HIS A 341 -14.63 -11.14 10.06
C HIS A 341 -14.12 -9.71 10.27
N ASN A 342 -14.88 -8.70 9.85
CA ASN A 342 -14.51 -7.30 10.07
C ASN A 342 -14.51 -6.89 11.55
N LEU A 343 -15.38 -7.48 12.38
CA LEU A 343 -15.36 -7.24 13.83
C LEU A 343 -14.09 -7.84 14.47
N VAL A 344 -13.71 -9.05 14.07
CA VAL A 344 -12.47 -9.68 14.54
C VAL A 344 -11.27 -8.83 14.15
N ARG A 345 -11.20 -8.37 12.90
CA ARG A 345 -10.14 -7.45 12.43
C ARG A 345 -10.11 -6.14 13.21
N ALA A 346 -11.27 -5.54 13.49
CA ALA A 346 -11.34 -4.31 14.29
C ALA A 346 -10.73 -4.52 15.68
N ARG A 347 -11.07 -5.63 16.35
CA ARG A 347 -10.58 -5.97 17.68
C ARG A 347 -9.06 -6.17 17.72
N THR A 348 -8.48 -6.84 16.72
CA THR A 348 -7.02 -6.98 16.61
C THR A 348 -6.34 -5.62 16.48
N GLN A 349 -6.88 -4.72 15.65
CA GLN A 349 -6.33 -3.37 15.51
C GLN A 349 -6.44 -2.56 16.82
N PHE A 350 -7.57 -2.63 17.50
CA PHE A 350 -7.74 -1.92 18.78
C PHE A 350 -6.79 -2.45 19.87
N LYS A 351 -6.57 -3.76 19.90
CA LYS A 351 -5.58 -4.35 20.80
C LYS A 351 -4.16 -3.85 20.51
N LEU A 352 -3.78 -3.71 19.25
CA LEU A 352 -2.48 -3.13 18.87
C LEU A 352 -2.39 -1.65 19.25
N VAL A 353 -3.47 -0.87 19.09
CA VAL A 353 -3.52 0.55 19.54
C VAL A 353 -3.28 0.65 21.03
N GLU A 354 -3.93 -0.18 21.85
CA GLU A 354 -3.71 -0.20 23.31
C GLU A 354 -2.25 -0.50 23.67
N ASP A 355 -1.63 -1.44 22.98
CA ASP A 355 -0.25 -1.82 23.26
C ASP A 355 0.73 -0.73 22.81
N MET A 356 0.47 -0.08 21.67
CA MET A 356 1.25 1.08 21.22
C MET A 356 1.11 2.26 22.17
N GLU A 357 -0.08 2.52 22.75
CA GLU A 357 -0.29 3.55 23.76
C GLU A 357 0.55 3.31 25.01
N LYS A 358 0.62 2.05 25.49
CA LYS A 358 1.44 1.67 26.64
C LYS A 358 2.94 1.80 26.37
N GLN A 359 3.36 1.60 25.12
CA GLN A 359 4.76 1.61 24.70
C GLN A 359 5.17 2.92 23.98
N MET A 360 4.31 3.94 23.94
CA MET A 360 4.53 5.16 23.16
C MET A 360 5.83 5.88 23.52
N ASP A 361 6.17 5.95 24.80
CA ASP A 361 7.41 6.61 25.24
C ASP A 361 8.66 5.83 24.78
N GLU A 362 8.59 4.48 24.77
CA GLU A 362 9.67 3.66 24.23
C GLU A 362 9.78 3.80 22.72
N MET A 363 8.66 3.83 21.98
CA MET A 363 8.64 4.08 20.54
C MET A 363 9.29 5.43 20.20
N LYS A 364 8.93 6.51 20.91
CA LYS A 364 9.52 7.84 20.73
C LYS A 364 11.03 7.83 20.97
N LYS A 365 11.45 7.25 22.10
CA LYS A 365 12.86 7.14 22.44
C LYS A 365 13.63 6.35 21.38
N ALA A 366 13.14 5.18 20.98
CA ALA A 366 13.76 4.34 19.96
C ALA A 366 13.88 5.07 18.62
N THR A 367 12.84 5.79 18.18
CA THR A 367 12.89 6.59 16.94
C THR A 367 14.01 7.63 16.97
N GLN A 368 14.14 8.38 18.08
CA GLN A 368 15.17 9.40 18.23
C GLN A 368 16.60 8.81 18.28
N GLU A 369 16.78 7.70 18.99
CA GLU A 369 18.06 7.00 19.07
C GLU A 369 18.48 6.44 17.70
N ILE A 370 17.55 5.81 16.97
CA ILE A 370 17.77 5.28 15.63
C ILE A 370 18.09 6.42 14.66
N TYR A 371 17.29 7.51 14.67
CA TYR A 371 17.56 8.67 13.82
C TYR A 371 18.95 9.26 14.07
N ALA A 372 19.34 9.42 15.32
CA ALA A 372 20.68 9.90 15.67
C ALA A 372 21.80 8.95 15.19
N LYS A 373 21.54 7.65 15.16
CA LYS A 373 22.49 6.61 14.72
C LYS A 373 22.69 6.59 13.20
N VAL A 374 21.57 6.71 12.42
CA VAL A 374 21.62 6.45 10.96
C VAL A 374 21.66 7.72 10.11
N CYS A 375 21.27 8.90 10.66
CA CYS A 375 21.17 10.15 9.90
C CYS A 375 22.13 11.25 10.35
N LYS A 376 22.67 11.15 11.55
CA LYS A 376 23.68 12.09 12.11
C LYS A 376 25.04 11.44 12.15
#